data_6a5694ad6b68410778e870c8a48f5548
#
_entry.id   6a5694ad6b68410778e870c8a48f5548
#
_cell.length_a   1.000
_cell.length_b   1.000
_cell.length_c   1.000
_cell.angle_alpha   90.00
_cell.angle_beta   90.00
_cell.angle_gamma   90.00
#
_symmetry.space_group_name_H-M   'P 1'
#
loop_
_entity.id
_entity.type
_entity.pdbx_description
1 polymer ?
#
loop_
_entity_poly.entity_id
_entity_poly.type
_entity_poly.pdbx_seq_one_letter_code
_entity_poly.pdbx_strand_id
1 'polypeptide(L)'
;MKEDWTKRKTVIDFCKGISPDVREDYPFHDQNWTVLRHWGNTKGFAFLYEREGHVWVNVKCSPEWLLFWRDTYPAVRPAYHMNKSHWNIIVLDGTVPPEDIQTMLLESWQLTKPKEKRRDPPC
;
A
#
# COMPACT_ATOMS: atom_id res chain seq x y z
N MET A 1 -8.17 20.64 9.62
CA MET A 1 -6.74 20.37 9.83
C MET A 1 -6.28 19.36 8.81
N LYS A 2 -5.13 19.63 8.22
CA LYS A 2 -4.55 18.70 7.25
C LYS A 2 -3.99 17.49 7.97
N GLU A 3 -4.29 16.30 7.47
CA GLU A 3 -3.71 15.07 7.96
C GLU A 3 -2.21 15.03 7.67
N ASP A 4 -1.46 14.43 8.58
CA ASP A 4 -0.01 14.28 8.43
C ASP A 4 0.28 12.94 7.74
N TRP A 5 0.62 12.99 6.45
CA TRP A 5 0.90 11.80 5.64
C TRP A 5 2.31 11.25 5.82
N THR A 6 3.04 11.72 6.81
CA THR A 6 4.28 11.09 7.26
C THR A 6 4.04 10.08 8.39
N LYS A 7 2.82 9.96 8.87
CA LYS A 7 2.48 9.12 10.01
C LYS A 7 1.81 7.82 9.60
N ARG A 8 2.18 6.75 10.28
CA ARG A 8 1.61 5.41 10.08
C ARG A 8 0.09 5.41 10.25
N LYS A 9 -0.40 6.05 11.31
CA LYS A 9 -1.83 6.10 11.61
C LYS A 9 -2.64 6.69 10.46
N THR A 10 -2.15 7.74 9.82
CA THR A 10 -2.83 8.37 8.69
C THR A 10 -3.02 7.39 7.54
N VAL A 11 -1.97 6.63 7.21
CA VAL A 11 -2.02 5.60 6.15
C VAL A 11 -3.01 4.51 6.53
N ILE A 12 -2.93 4.01 7.76
CA ILE A 12 -3.83 2.94 8.25
C ILE A 12 -5.28 3.39 8.17
N ASP A 13 -5.59 4.58 8.65
CA ASP A 13 -6.96 5.11 8.66
C ASP A 13 -7.49 5.26 7.23
N PHE A 14 -6.68 5.77 6.33
CA PHE A 14 -7.06 5.88 4.92
C PHE A 14 -7.36 4.51 4.31
N CYS A 15 -6.48 3.54 4.52
CA CYS A 15 -6.64 2.19 3.97
C CYS A 15 -7.91 1.51 4.51
N LYS A 16 -8.18 1.66 5.81
CA LYS A 16 -9.39 1.10 6.42
C LYS A 16 -10.66 1.77 5.92
N GLY A 17 -10.55 3.00 5.44
CA GLY A 17 -11.66 3.72 4.83
C GLY A 17 -11.94 3.34 3.39
N ILE A 18 -11.04 2.59 2.72
CA ILE A 18 -11.25 2.17 1.33
C ILE A 18 -12.43 1.19 1.24
N SER A 19 -12.49 0.22 2.15
CA SER A 19 -13.52 -0.82 2.14
C SER A 19 -13.72 -1.40 3.53
N PRO A 20 -14.95 -1.82 3.90
CA PRO A 20 -15.20 -2.44 5.20
C PRO A 20 -14.47 -3.75 5.43
N ASP A 21 -13.97 -4.40 4.36
CA ASP A 21 -13.28 -5.68 4.47
C ASP A 21 -11.76 -5.55 4.65
N VAL A 22 -11.24 -4.33 4.78
CA VAL A 22 -9.82 -4.13 5.07
C VAL A 22 -9.53 -4.47 6.52
N ARG A 23 -8.50 -5.29 6.74
CA ARG A 23 -8.05 -5.71 8.07
C ARG A 23 -6.63 -5.28 8.32
N GLU A 24 -6.40 -4.84 9.53
CA GLU A 24 -5.09 -4.47 10.04
C GLU A 24 -4.47 -5.69 10.74
N ASP A 25 -3.25 -6.05 10.35
CA ASP A 25 -2.58 -7.25 10.85
C ASP A 25 -1.14 -6.94 11.25
N TYR A 26 -0.64 -7.69 12.23
CA TYR A 26 0.73 -7.58 12.75
C TYR A 26 1.35 -8.98 12.70
N PRO A 27 1.73 -9.46 11.49
CA PRO A 27 2.06 -10.87 11.27
C PRO A 27 3.41 -11.28 11.85
N PHE A 28 4.25 -10.32 12.20
CA PHE A 28 5.57 -10.58 12.78
C PHE A 28 5.54 -10.22 14.27
N HIS A 29 6.28 -10.95 15.08
CA HIS A 29 6.34 -10.71 16.53
C HIS A 29 6.96 -9.36 16.87
N ASP A 30 7.61 -8.72 15.95
CA ASP A 30 8.08 -7.38 16.14
C ASP A 30 6.93 -6.41 15.77
N GLN A 31 6.68 -5.44 16.60
CA GLN A 31 5.58 -4.49 16.43
C GLN A 31 5.84 -3.46 15.34
N ASN A 32 6.98 -3.56 14.66
CA ASN A 32 7.33 -2.60 13.61
C ASN A 32 6.48 -2.74 12.36
N TRP A 33 6.10 -3.97 12.00
CA TRP A 33 5.35 -4.21 10.76
C TRP A 33 3.84 -4.14 10.98
N THR A 34 3.17 -3.36 10.15
CA THR A 34 1.71 -3.35 10.01
C THR A 34 1.37 -3.73 8.57
N VAL A 35 0.43 -4.64 8.40
CA VAL A 35 -0.03 -5.08 7.08
C VAL A 35 -1.52 -4.82 6.97
N LEU A 36 -1.93 -4.13 5.91
CA LEU A 36 -3.34 -3.95 5.58
C LEU A 36 -3.71 -5.04 4.57
N ARG A 37 -4.69 -5.86 4.93
CA ARG A 37 -5.09 -7.05 4.16
C ARG A 37 -6.54 -6.96 3.72
N HIS A 38 -6.84 -7.64 2.62
CA HIS A 38 -8.21 -7.96 2.25
C HIS A 38 -8.71 -9.12 3.10
N TRP A 39 -9.92 -9.00 3.63
CA TRP A 39 -10.52 -10.09 4.38
C TRP A 39 -10.73 -11.34 3.52
N GLY A 40 -11.19 -11.16 2.27
CA GLY A 40 -11.62 -12.26 1.42
C GLY A 40 -10.52 -13.20 0.95
N ASN A 41 -9.31 -12.69 0.66
CA ASN A 41 -8.20 -13.52 0.18
C ASN A 41 -6.95 -13.43 1.05
N THR A 42 -7.00 -12.66 2.12
CA THR A 42 -5.90 -12.40 3.07
C THR A 42 -4.65 -11.78 2.47
N LYS A 43 -4.70 -11.32 1.23
CA LYS A 43 -3.54 -10.64 0.61
C LYS A 43 -3.32 -9.27 1.21
N GLY A 44 -2.05 -8.95 1.48
CA GLY A 44 -1.65 -7.62 1.91
C GLY A 44 -1.52 -6.68 0.73
N PHE A 45 -1.96 -5.44 0.89
CA PHE A 45 -1.80 -4.40 -0.14
C PHE A 45 -1.01 -3.19 0.33
N ALA A 46 -0.76 -3.06 1.63
CA ALA A 46 0.11 -2.05 2.19
C ALA A 46 0.88 -2.65 3.35
N PHE A 47 2.20 -2.62 3.25
CA PHE A 47 3.11 -3.17 4.27
C PHE A 47 3.92 -2.00 4.82
N LEU A 48 3.65 -1.64 6.07
CA LEU A 48 4.23 -0.47 6.72
C LEU A 48 5.23 -0.87 7.78
N TYR A 49 6.35 -0.14 7.83
CA TYR A 49 7.31 -0.27 8.91
C TYR A 49 8.09 1.04 9.06
N GLU A 50 8.72 1.23 10.20
CA GLU A 50 9.59 2.38 10.43
C GLU A 50 11.04 2.00 10.18
N ARG A 51 11.75 2.89 9.51
CA ARG A 51 13.18 2.76 9.26
C ARG A 51 13.79 4.14 9.12
N GLU A 52 14.91 4.36 9.77
CA GLU A 52 15.68 5.61 9.64
C GLU A 52 14.84 6.87 9.90
N GLY A 53 13.93 6.78 10.88
CA GLY A 53 13.11 7.91 11.29
C GLY A 53 11.88 8.18 10.44
N HIS A 54 11.60 7.33 9.44
CA HIS A 54 10.45 7.50 8.56
C HIS A 54 9.60 6.24 8.51
N VAL A 55 8.33 6.41 8.18
CA VAL A 55 7.45 5.28 7.83
C VAL A 55 7.69 4.94 6.36
N TRP A 56 7.87 3.68 6.07
CA TRP A 56 8.05 3.14 4.72
C TRP A 56 6.86 2.26 4.40
N VAL A 57 6.27 2.43 3.22
CA VAL A 57 5.07 1.71 2.80
C VAL A 57 5.36 0.97 1.50
N ASN A 58 5.22 -0.37 1.52
CA ASN A 58 5.29 -1.17 0.30
C ASN A 58 3.89 -1.26 -0.29
N VAL A 59 3.78 -0.94 -1.57
CA VAL A 59 2.51 -0.99 -2.33
C VAL A 59 2.74 -1.70 -3.65
N LYS A 60 1.74 -2.47 -4.08
CA LYS A 60 1.76 -3.10 -5.39
C LYS A 60 1.41 -2.07 -6.45
N CYS A 61 2.07 -2.15 -7.60
CA CYS A 61 1.90 -1.20 -8.67
C CYS A 61 1.88 -1.93 -10.01
N SER A 62 1.03 -1.49 -10.92
CA SER A 62 1.05 -2.03 -12.29
C SER A 62 2.37 -1.67 -12.96
N PRO A 63 2.89 -2.52 -13.85
CA PRO A 63 4.16 -2.23 -14.52
C PRO A 63 4.20 -0.90 -15.25
N GLU A 64 3.06 -0.45 -15.76
CA GLU A 64 2.94 0.83 -16.47
C GLU A 64 3.27 2.02 -15.59
N TRP A 65 2.89 1.97 -14.30
CA TRP A 65 3.04 3.09 -13.38
C TRP A 65 4.26 2.94 -12.47
N LEU A 66 4.84 1.73 -12.40
CA LEU A 66 5.91 1.39 -11.48
C LEU A 66 7.11 2.34 -11.64
N LEU A 67 7.62 2.48 -12.85
CA LEU A 67 8.77 3.33 -13.15
C LEU A 67 8.38 4.81 -13.13
N PHE A 68 7.17 5.13 -13.54
CA PHE A 68 6.67 6.51 -13.49
C PHE A 68 6.81 7.09 -12.08
N TRP A 69 6.35 6.37 -11.07
CA TRP A 69 6.42 6.83 -9.70
C TRP A 69 7.85 6.93 -9.19
N ARG A 70 8.70 5.95 -9.54
CA ARG A 70 10.12 5.98 -9.17
C ARG A 70 10.85 7.16 -9.80
N ASP A 71 10.53 7.47 -11.04
CA ASP A 71 11.16 8.58 -11.76
C ASP A 71 10.63 9.94 -11.28
N THR A 72 9.39 9.98 -10.82
CA THR A 72 8.76 11.22 -10.38
C THR A 72 9.23 11.64 -8.99
N TYR A 73 9.37 10.68 -8.07
CA TYR A 73 9.73 10.98 -6.67
C TYR A 73 10.91 10.16 -6.19
N PRO A 74 11.99 10.83 -5.72
CA PRO A 74 13.11 10.09 -5.10
C PRO A 74 12.69 9.23 -3.90
N ALA A 75 11.61 9.61 -3.20
CA ALA A 75 11.09 8.85 -2.06
C ALA A 75 10.34 7.58 -2.47
N VAL A 76 10.06 7.40 -3.77
CA VAL A 76 9.48 6.15 -4.29
C VAL A 76 10.61 5.31 -4.87
N ARG A 77 10.80 4.11 -4.33
CA ARG A 77 11.94 3.25 -4.62
C ARG A 77 11.48 1.81 -4.90
N PRO A 78 12.34 0.99 -5.53
CA PRO A 78 12.03 -0.44 -5.65
C PRO A 78 11.87 -1.10 -4.28
N ALA A 79 10.91 -2.00 -4.15
CA ALA A 79 10.66 -2.69 -2.88
C ALA A 79 11.70 -3.78 -2.65
N TYR A 80 12.57 -3.60 -1.65
CA TYR A 80 13.71 -4.47 -1.40
C TYR A 80 13.33 -5.86 -0.89
N HIS A 81 12.19 -5.98 -0.21
CA HIS A 81 11.73 -7.24 0.39
C HIS A 81 10.67 -7.95 -0.43
N MET A 82 10.32 -7.40 -1.60
CA MET A 82 9.24 -7.89 -2.43
C MET A 82 9.69 -7.94 -3.89
N ASN A 83 8.84 -8.42 -4.79
CA ASN A 83 9.14 -8.43 -6.21
C ASN A 83 9.21 -6.99 -6.74
N LYS A 84 10.41 -6.56 -7.10
CA LYS A 84 10.68 -5.19 -7.55
C LYS A 84 10.01 -4.83 -8.88
N SER A 85 9.55 -5.84 -9.62
CA SER A 85 8.82 -5.63 -10.88
C SER A 85 7.35 -5.30 -10.65
N HIS A 86 6.86 -5.47 -9.42
CA HIS A 86 5.45 -5.27 -9.07
C HIS A 86 5.24 -4.42 -7.82
N TRP A 87 6.28 -4.11 -7.08
CA TRP A 87 6.16 -3.41 -5.80
C TRP A 87 7.10 -2.23 -5.69
N ASN A 88 6.57 -1.13 -5.19
CA ASN A 88 7.33 0.06 -4.83
C ASN A 88 7.28 0.28 -3.32
N ILE A 89 8.32 0.94 -2.79
CA ILE A 89 8.31 1.50 -1.44
C ILE A 89 8.10 2.99 -1.55
N ILE A 90 7.21 3.54 -0.72
CA ILE A 90 7.08 4.98 -0.54
C ILE A 90 7.69 5.32 0.82
N VAL A 91 8.73 6.15 0.83
CA VAL A 91 9.28 6.70 2.08
C VAL A 91 8.47 7.94 2.42
N LEU A 92 7.79 7.92 3.57
CA LEU A 92 6.93 9.02 3.97
C LEU A 92 7.74 10.12 4.65
N ASP A 93 8.55 10.80 3.87
CA ASP A 93 9.41 11.89 4.34
C ASP A 93 8.82 13.28 4.09
N GLY A 94 7.57 13.35 3.62
CA GLY A 94 6.88 14.59 3.35
C GLY A 94 7.04 15.11 1.93
N THR A 95 7.84 14.43 1.07
CA THR A 95 8.11 14.93 -0.29
C THR A 95 7.11 14.44 -1.33
N VAL A 96 6.36 13.36 -1.04
CA VAL A 96 5.32 12.85 -1.95
C VAL A 96 3.99 13.49 -1.57
N PRO A 97 3.29 14.14 -2.51
CA PRO A 97 1.99 14.73 -2.20
C PRO A 97 0.99 13.68 -1.68
N PRO A 98 0.15 14.04 -0.70
CA PRO A 98 -0.84 13.11 -0.14
C PRO A 98 -1.75 12.46 -1.18
N GLU A 99 -2.19 13.21 -2.18
CA GLU A 99 -3.06 12.68 -3.24
C GLU A 99 -2.37 11.59 -4.07
N ASP A 100 -1.07 11.67 -4.26
CA ASP A 100 -0.31 10.65 -4.99
C ASP A 100 -0.08 9.41 -4.12
N ILE A 101 0.16 9.58 -2.82
CA ILE A 101 0.22 8.46 -1.87
C ILE A 101 -1.11 7.71 -1.88
N GLN A 102 -2.22 8.44 -1.81
CA GLN A 102 -3.58 7.86 -1.85
C GLN A 102 -3.81 7.09 -3.15
N THR A 103 -3.41 7.66 -4.29
CA THR A 103 -3.53 7.02 -5.60
C THR A 103 -2.78 5.68 -5.62
N MET A 104 -1.55 5.66 -5.10
CA MET A 104 -0.75 4.43 -5.05
C MET A 104 -1.34 3.39 -4.11
N LEU A 105 -1.89 3.80 -2.98
CA LEU A 105 -2.57 2.89 -2.05
C LEU A 105 -3.83 2.29 -2.66
N LEU A 106 -4.63 3.11 -3.33
CA LEU A 106 -5.85 2.66 -4.01
C LEU A 106 -5.54 1.69 -5.13
N GLU A 107 -4.51 1.95 -5.93
CA GLU A 107 -4.09 1.02 -6.98
C GLU A 107 -3.66 -0.32 -6.38
N SER A 108 -2.87 -0.29 -5.32
CA SER A 108 -2.43 -1.50 -4.65
C SER A 108 -3.61 -2.32 -4.13
N TRP A 109 -4.60 -1.65 -3.54
CA TRP A 109 -5.83 -2.29 -3.08
C TRP A 109 -6.57 -2.94 -4.26
N GLN A 110 -6.70 -2.24 -5.38
CA GLN A 110 -7.36 -2.74 -6.59
C GLN A 110 -6.66 -3.97 -7.16
N LEU A 111 -5.33 -3.93 -7.23
CA LEU A 111 -4.54 -5.00 -7.84
C LEU A 111 -4.52 -6.29 -7.02
N THR A 112 -4.77 -6.18 -5.72
CA THR A 112 -4.69 -7.32 -4.80
C THR A 112 -6.03 -7.81 -4.31
N LYS A 113 -7.12 -7.10 -4.60
CA LYS A 113 -8.46 -7.48 -4.12
C LYS A 113 -8.87 -8.86 -4.63
N PRO A 114 -9.77 -9.55 -3.90
CA PRO A 114 -10.28 -10.84 -4.38
C PRO A 114 -10.88 -10.68 -5.77
N LYS A 115 -10.57 -11.64 -6.64
CA LYS A 115 -11.20 -11.68 -7.95
C LYS A 115 -12.69 -11.92 -7.76
N GLU A 116 -13.52 -11.10 -8.38
CA GLU A 116 -14.93 -11.35 -8.45
C GLU A 116 -15.11 -12.70 -9.13
N LYS A 117 -15.86 -13.60 -8.47
CA LYS A 117 -16.28 -14.82 -9.13
C LYS A 117 -17.06 -14.39 -10.35
N ARG A 118 -16.48 -14.65 -11.52
CA ARG A 118 -17.19 -14.48 -12.76
C ARG A 118 -18.45 -15.32 -12.64
N ARG A 119 -19.60 -14.65 -12.52
CA ARG A 119 -20.87 -15.35 -12.65
C ARG A 119 -20.93 -15.78 -14.09
N ASP A 120 -20.74 -17.07 -14.31
CA ASP A 120 -21.09 -17.63 -15.58
C ASP A 120 -22.57 -17.33 -15.80
N PRO A 121 -22.93 -16.73 -16.95
CA PRO A 121 -24.33 -16.53 -17.21
C PRO A 121 -25.00 -17.91 -17.14
N PRO A 122 -26.14 -18.00 -16.50
CA PRO A 122 -26.85 -19.29 -16.48
C PRO A 122 -27.07 -19.73 -17.92
N CYS A 123 -26.60 -20.90 -18.20
CA CYS A 123 -26.84 -21.50 -19.50
C CYS A 123 -28.32 -21.68 -19.73
#